data_69c63ee38f6552623b53561bea0e3894
#
_entry.id   69c63ee38f6552623b53561bea0e3894
#
_cell.length_a   1.000
_cell.length_b   1.000
_cell.length_c   1.000
_cell.angle_alpha   90.00
_cell.angle_beta   90.00
_cell.angle_gamma   90.00
#
_symmetry.space_group_name_H-M   'P 1'
#
loop_
_entity.id
_entity.type
_entity.pdbx_description
1 polymer ?
#
loop_
_entity_poly.entity_id
_entity_poly.type
_entity_poly.pdbx_seq_one_letter_code
_entity_poly.pdbx_strand_id
1 'polypeptide(L)'
;MMEDESGYVILDVRRPDEYAAGHIPGAINVANETIGTAEIPELPDKDQLILVYCRSGRRSKEASEKLVKLGYTNIVEFGGILDWKGEIEA
;
A
#
# COMPACT_ATOMS: atom_id res chain seq x y z
N MET A 1 10.21 -0.38 -14.96
CA MET A 1 9.13 -0.14 -14.05
C MET A 1 9.24 -1.04 -12.86
N MET A 2 9.00 -0.47 -11.75
CA MET A 2 9.20 -1.14 -10.50
C MET A 2 8.30 -2.38 -10.37
N GLU A 3 7.02 -2.18 -10.58
CA GLU A 3 6.06 -3.23 -10.36
C GLU A 3 6.24 -4.40 -11.32
N ASP A 4 6.68 -4.13 -12.52
CA ASP A 4 6.83 -5.19 -13.52
C ASP A 4 8.10 -5.99 -13.31
N GLU A 5 9.17 -5.29 -13.00
CA GLU A 5 10.49 -5.92 -12.99
C GLU A 5 10.76 -6.66 -11.71
N SER A 6 10.21 -6.17 -10.60
CA SER A 6 10.47 -6.77 -9.31
C SER A 6 9.34 -7.66 -8.82
N GLY A 7 8.18 -7.61 -9.48
CA GLY A 7 7.06 -8.45 -9.09
C GLY A 7 6.36 -8.01 -7.82
N TYR A 8 6.45 -6.75 -7.47
CA TYR A 8 5.76 -6.26 -6.29
C TYR A 8 4.96 -5.00 -6.59
N VAL A 9 4.06 -4.67 -5.67
CA VAL A 9 3.25 -3.45 -5.70
C VAL A 9 3.52 -2.68 -4.41
N ILE A 10 3.68 -1.37 -4.51
CA ILE A 10 3.76 -0.52 -3.32
C ILE A 10 2.39 0.10 -3.12
N LEU A 11 1.83 -0.09 -1.94
CA LEU A 11 0.47 0.34 -1.63
C LEU A 11 0.50 1.42 -0.56
N ASP A 12 -0.02 2.60 -0.92
CA ASP A 12 -0.18 3.72 -0.01
C ASP A 12 -1.60 3.69 0.52
N VAL A 13 -1.76 3.45 1.82
CA VAL A 13 -3.08 3.33 2.42
C VAL A 13 -3.51 4.59 3.15
N ARG A 14 -2.84 5.71 2.87
CA ARG A 14 -3.25 7.01 3.39
C ARG A 14 -4.45 7.53 2.60
N ARG A 15 -4.99 8.67 3.03
CA ARG A 15 -6.09 9.28 2.28
C ARG A 15 -5.60 9.80 0.93
N PRO A 16 -6.53 9.92 -0.04
CA PRO A 16 -6.13 10.41 -1.38
C PRO A 16 -5.47 11.78 -1.37
N ASP A 17 -5.88 12.68 -0.47
CA ASP A 17 -5.25 14.00 -0.40
C ASP A 17 -3.81 13.91 0.10
N GLU A 18 -3.53 12.99 1.02
CA GLU A 18 -2.17 12.77 1.49
C GLU A 18 -1.30 12.19 0.36
N TYR A 19 -1.85 11.24 -0.39
CA TYR A 19 -1.15 10.64 -1.51
C TYR A 19 -0.82 11.70 -2.56
N ALA A 20 -1.78 12.57 -2.87
CA ALA A 20 -1.58 13.60 -3.88
C ALA A 20 -0.52 14.62 -3.45
N ALA A 21 -0.37 14.85 -2.16
CA ALA A 21 0.62 15.80 -1.65
C ALA A 21 2.04 15.25 -1.74
N GLY A 22 2.20 13.93 -1.83
CA GLY A 22 3.51 13.32 -1.98
C GLY A 22 3.46 11.85 -1.59
N HIS A 23 4.04 10.99 -2.42
CA HIS A 23 4.02 9.54 -2.18
C HIS A 23 5.29 8.91 -2.73
N ILE A 24 5.54 7.67 -2.35
CA ILE A 24 6.68 6.93 -2.86
C ILE A 24 6.46 6.67 -4.36
N PRO A 25 7.46 6.94 -5.21
CA PRO A 25 7.30 6.76 -6.65
C PRO A 25 6.85 5.34 -6.99
N GLY A 26 5.84 5.25 -7.83
CA GLY A 26 5.29 3.96 -8.25
C GLY A 26 4.21 3.42 -7.32
N ALA A 27 3.96 4.03 -6.19
CA ALA A 27 2.93 3.56 -5.26
C ALA A 27 1.55 3.84 -5.82
N ILE A 28 0.61 2.92 -5.54
CA ILE A 28 -0.80 3.17 -5.81
C ILE A 28 -1.50 3.48 -4.50
N ASN A 29 -2.62 4.16 -4.59
CA ASN A 29 -3.35 4.62 -3.39
C ASN A 29 -4.67 3.87 -3.26
N VAL A 30 -4.80 3.16 -2.14
CA VAL A 30 -6.09 2.59 -1.73
C VAL A 30 -6.22 2.90 -0.24
N ALA A 31 -7.06 3.86 0.10
CA ALA A 31 -7.14 4.35 1.48
C ALA A 31 -7.58 3.25 2.43
N ASN A 32 -6.97 3.21 3.62
CA ASN A 32 -7.25 2.19 4.61
C ASN A 32 -8.76 2.08 4.91
N GLU A 33 -9.44 3.22 5.01
CA GLU A 33 -10.86 3.21 5.37
C GLU A 33 -11.74 2.62 4.27
N THR A 34 -11.24 2.47 3.05
CA THR A 34 -11.99 1.84 1.97
C THR A 34 -11.69 0.35 1.83
N ILE A 35 -10.70 -0.17 2.55
CA ILE A 35 -10.39 -1.58 2.54
C ILE A 35 -11.32 -2.26 3.52
N GLY A 36 -12.16 -3.14 3.01
CA GLY A 36 -13.14 -3.82 3.85
C GLY A 36 -13.28 -5.27 3.44
N THR A 37 -14.49 -5.68 3.08
CA THR A 37 -14.75 -7.08 2.73
C THR A 37 -14.86 -7.29 1.23
N ALA A 38 -14.84 -6.24 0.43
CA ALA A 38 -14.99 -6.35 -1.02
C ALA A 38 -13.62 -6.49 -1.68
N GLU A 39 -13.64 -7.03 -2.89
CA GLU A 39 -12.44 -7.14 -3.70
C GLU A 39 -11.89 -5.76 -4.01
N ILE A 40 -10.58 -5.70 -4.17
CA ILE A 40 -9.87 -4.46 -4.51
C ILE A 40 -9.43 -4.59 -5.96
N PRO A 41 -10.08 -3.87 -6.90
CA PRO A 41 -9.74 -4.01 -8.32
C PRO A 41 -8.29 -3.70 -8.65
N GLU A 42 -7.68 -2.79 -7.90
CA GLU A 42 -6.28 -2.42 -8.12
C GLU A 42 -5.32 -3.53 -7.72
N LEU A 43 -5.78 -4.53 -6.98
CA LEU A 43 -4.95 -5.61 -6.47
C LEU A 43 -5.60 -6.95 -6.84
N PRO A 44 -5.60 -7.31 -8.13
CA PRO A 44 -6.31 -8.52 -8.56
C PRO A 44 -5.59 -9.81 -8.21
N ASP A 45 -4.28 -9.77 -8.02
CA ASP A 45 -3.49 -10.97 -7.76
C ASP A 45 -3.24 -11.09 -6.26
N LYS A 46 -3.88 -12.07 -5.64
CA LYS A 46 -3.81 -12.23 -4.19
C LYS A 46 -2.49 -12.80 -3.70
N ASP A 47 -1.68 -13.33 -4.59
CA ASP A 47 -0.37 -13.88 -4.24
C ASP A 47 0.77 -12.92 -4.54
N GLN A 48 0.47 -11.78 -5.13
CA GLN A 48 1.49 -10.80 -5.44
C GLN A 48 2.06 -10.18 -4.18
N LEU A 49 3.36 -9.91 -4.18
CA LEU A 49 3.98 -9.21 -3.06
C LEU A 49 3.49 -7.77 -3.00
N ILE A 50 2.94 -7.38 -1.88
CA ILE A 50 2.39 -6.05 -1.68
C ILE A 50 3.12 -5.40 -0.50
N LEU A 51 3.76 -4.27 -0.77
CA LEU A 51 4.48 -3.50 0.24
C LEU A 51 3.58 -2.36 0.67
N VAL A 52 3.16 -2.38 1.93
CA VAL A 52 2.12 -1.49 2.44
C VAL A 52 2.72 -0.45 3.35
N TYR A 53 2.33 0.81 3.17
CA TYR A 53 2.78 1.87 4.07
C TYR A 53 1.68 2.91 4.27
N CYS A 54 1.83 3.70 5.34
CA CYS A 54 0.98 4.87 5.57
C CYS A 54 1.86 6.03 6.01
N ARG A 55 1.34 6.93 6.82
CA ARG A 55 2.14 8.06 7.28
C ARG A 55 3.13 7.65 8.38
N SER A 56 2.64 6.96 9.41
CA SER A 56 3.46 6.63 10.57
C SER A 56 3.41 5.15 10.94
N GLY A 57 2.68 4.33 10.19
CA GLY A 57 2.66 2.88 10.41
C GLY A 57 1.37 2.33 10.98
N ARG A 58 0.54 3.14 11.62
CA ARG A 58 -0.67 2.63 12.27
C ARG A 58 -1.71 2.16 11.26
N ARG A 59 -2.00 2.99 10.26
CA ARG A 59 -2.98 2.64 9.24
C ARG A 59 -2.51 1.49 8.38
N SER A 60 -1.20 1.41 8.13
CA SER A 60 -0.67 0.32 7.31
C SER A 60 -0.81 -1.02 8.01
N LYS A 61 -0.67 -1.04 9.32
CA LYS A 61 -0.88 -2.29 10.08
C LYS A 61 -2.34 -2.72 10.01
N GLU A 62 -3.27 -1.77 10.17
CA GLU A 62 -4.69 -2.09 10.06
C GLU A 62 -5.03 -2.57 8.66
N ALA A 63 -4.51 -1.89 7.64
CA ALA A 63 -4.77 -2.26 6.26
C ALA A 63 -4.22 -3.64 5.95
N SER A 64 -3.02 -3.94 6.45
CA SER A 64 -2.41 -5.24 6.23
C SER A 64 -3.26 -6.37 6.80
N GLU A 65 -3.81 -6.17 7.98
CA GLU A 65 -4.70 -7.16 8.58
C GLU A 65 -5.95 -7.37 7.74
N LYS A 66 -6.52 -6.28 7.22
CA LYS A 66 -7.69 -6.38 6.36
C LYS A 66 -7.37 -7.12 5.07
N LEU A 67 -6.19 -6.85 4.49
CA LEU A 67 -5.79 -7.52 3.26
C LEU A 67 -5.61 -9.01 3.47
N VAL A 68 -5.02 -9.41 4.58
CA VAL A 68 -4.87 -10.82 4.89
C VAL A 68 -6.24 -11.49 5.00
N LYS A 69 -7.21 -10.82 5.61
CA LYS A 69 -8.56 -11.36 5.72
C LYS A 69 -9.23 -11.48 4.36
N LEU A 70 -8.85 -10.65 3.39
CA LEU A 70 -9.38 -10.74 2.04
C LEU A 70 -8.71 -11.84 1.21
N GLY A 71 -7.69 -12.49 1.75
CA GLY A 71 -7.03 -13.60 1.08
C GLY A 71 -5.69 -13.28 0.46
N TYR A 72 -5.17 -12.09 0.67
CA TYR A 72 -3.84 -11.73 0.17
C TYR A 72 -2.79 -12.46 1.00
N THR A 73 -1.81 -13.08 0.33
CA THR A 73 -0.88 -14.00 0.98
C THR A 73 0.53 -13.44 1.14
N ASN A 74 0.86 -12.35 0.47
CA ASN A 74 2.22 -11.81 0.45
C ASN A 74 2.21 -10.33 0.83
N ILE A 75 1.89 -10.04 2.08
CA ILE A 75 1.80 -8.66 2.56
C ILE A 75 3.02 -8.35 3.43
N VAL A 76 3.73 -7.27 3.10
CA VAL A 76 4.82 -6.76 3.93
C VAL A 76 4.49 -5.30 4.26
N GLU A 77 4.30 -5.04 5.53
CA GLU A 77 4.04 -3.68 6.01
C GLU A 77 5.36 -3.11 6.49
N PHE A 78 5.79 -1.99 5.90
CA PHE A 78 7.10 -1.44 6.23
C PHE A 78 7.04 -0.10 6.96
N GLY A 79 5.89 0.26 7.50
CA GLY A 79 5.79 1.40 8.39
C GLY A 79 5.24 2.64 7.75
N GLY A 80 5.94 3.74 7.85
CA GLY A 80 5.40 5.01 7.42
C GLY A 80 6.32 5.78 6.50
N ILE A 81 5.71 6.64 5.70
CA ILE A 81 6.47 7.51 4.79
C ILE A 81 7.38 8.46 5.56
N LEU A 82 7.07 8.72 6.84
CA LEU A 82 7.90 9.58 7.67
C LEU A 82 9.31 9.00 7.86
N ASP A 83 9.43 7.68 7.78
CA ASP A 83 10.72 7.00 7.92
C ASP A 83 11.35 6.68 6.58
N TRP A 84 10.69 7.02 5.51
CA TRP A 84 11.17 6.73 4.15
C TRP A 84 12.27 7.71 3.78
N LYS A 85 13.41 7.20 3.32
CA LYS A 85 14.56 8.03 2.98
C LYS A 85 14.79 8.15 1.49
N GLY A 86 13.93 7.57 0.68
CA GLY A 86 14.03 7.66 -0.76
C GLY A 86 13.25 8.84 -1.32
N GLU A 87 13.01 8.80 -2.61
CA GLU A 87 12.32 9.89 -3.30
C GLU A 87 10.83 9.89 -2.98
N ILE A 88 10.27 11.08 -3.08
CA ILE A 88 8.82 11.31 -2.96
C ILE A 88 8.40 12.07 -4.21
N GLU A 89 7.29 11.67 -4.81
CA GLU A 89 6.72 12.43 -5.92
C GLU A 89 5.28 12.82 -5.59
N ALA A 90 4.83 13.88 -6.22
CA ALA A 90 3.48 14.37 -5.98
C ALA A 90 2.65 14.30 -7.25
#